data_fa0f395df6247d175822a935b64e4921
#
_entry.id   fa0f395df6247d175822a935b64e4921
#
_cell.length_a   1.000
_cell.length_b   1.000
_cell.length_c   1.000
_cell.angle_alpha   90.00
_cell.angle_beta   90.00
_cell.angle_gamma   90.00
#
_symmetry.space_group_name_H-M   'P 1'
#
loop_
_entity.id
_entity.type
_entity.pdbx_description
1 polymer ?
#
loop_
_entity_poly.entity_id
_entity_poly.type
_entity_poly.pdbx_seq_one_letter_code
_entity_poly.pdbx_strand_id
1 'polypeptide(L)'
;MKKIAIVGAGPTGIYTLFSLLQQPTPLSISIFEQANEAGVGMPYNDEENSKLMLANIASIEIPTIYCTYLEWLQKQDASHLQRYGVKKETLHDRQFLPRILLGEYFRDRFLRLVDQARQQKFEVAVYESCQVTDLQITNAGVMLATNQDLPTETFDLAVIATGHVWPDEEEATRTYFPSPWSGLMEAKVDACNVGIMGTSLSGLDAAMAVAIQHGSFIEEDKQRVSFQRDSNSENLHITLMSRTGILPEADFYCPIPYEPLRIATEQALNTEIEKGAEGLLDRVFKLIQQEINSVDPDWSQRIALERLNVDTFAQTWFAERKQHDPFGWAEENLAEVEQNKRQKHTVPWRYVILRLHEAVQEIVPHLNEHDHKRFSKGLARVFIDNYAAIPSESIRRLLALREAGIIHILALGEDYEMENNETRTILKTADNSYSFDVFIDARGQRPLKVKDIPFPGLREQLQKTGEEIPDVGEDYTLQQPEEVRGRVAFGALPWLMHNRPFVQGLTACADIGEAMAQAIVKPASRARRRLSVD
;
A
#
# COMPACT_ATOMS: atom_id res chain seq x y z
N MET A 1 9.88 -32.93 -9.89
CA MET A 1 8.89 -31.90 -9.50
C MET A 1 9.62 -30.57 -9.59
N LYS A 2 8.99 -29.53 -10.18
CA LYS A 2 9.62 -28.19 -10.26
C LYS A 2 9.73 -27.61 -8.88
N LYS A 3 10.93 -27.08 -8.54
CA LYS A 3 11.25 -26.52 -7.23
C LYS A 3 11.12 -25.01 -7.23
N ILE A 4 10.27 -24.48 -6.36
CA ILE A 4 9.97 -23.04 -6.26
C ILE A 4 10.35 -22.55 -4.86
N ALA A 5 11.10 -21.47 -4.78
CA ALA A 5 11.29 -20.73 -3.55
C ALA A 5 10.31 -19.54 -3.50
N ILE A 6 9.64 -19.31 -2.38
CA ILE A 6 8.87 -18.09 -2.10
C ILE A 6 9.56 -17.37 -0.96
N VAL A 7 10.04 -16.16 -1.23
CA VAL A 7 10.74 -15.30 -0.26
C VAL A 7 9.74 -14.25 0.23
N GLY A 8 9.30 -14.40 1.47
CA GLY A 8 8.23 -13.64 2.10
C GLY A 8 6.89 -14.37 2.08
N ALA A 9 6.32 -14.58 3.27
CA ALA A 9 5.03 -15.24 3.49
C ALA A 9 3.92 -14.25 3.93
N GLY A 10 4.06 -12.99 3.56
CA GLY A 10 2.98 -11.99 3.67
C GLY A 10 1.94 -12.14 2.56
N PRO A 11 1.00 -11.20 2.42
CA PRO A 11 -0.14 -11.31 1.48
C PRO A 11 0.24 -11.73 0.06
N THR A 12 1.25 -11.12 -0.55
CA THR A 12 1.70 -11.51 -1.91
C THR A 12 2.15 -12.98 -1.96
N GLY A 13 2.92 -13.44 -0.98
CA GLY A 13 3.36 -14.84 -0.89
C GLY A 13 2.18 -15.80 -0.65
N ILE A 14 1.22 -15.42 0.17
CA ILE A 14 0.01 -16.20 0.47
C ILE A 14 -0.85 -16.36 -0.79
N TYR A 15 -1.14 -15.25 -1.50
CA TYR A 15 -1.94 -15.31 -2.74
C TYR A 15 -1.20 -16.04 -3.86
N THR A 16 0.14 -15.94 -3.92
CA THR A 16 0.94 -16.76 -4.84
C THR A 16 0.79 -18.24 -4.54
N LEU A 17 0.92 -18.65 -3.27
CA LEU A 17 0.71 -20.04 -2.86
C LEU A 17 -0.71 -20.51 -3.19
N PHE A 18 -1.73 -19.71 -2.85
CA PHE A 18 -3.12 -20.01 -3.17
C PHE A 18 -3.32 -20.27 -4.66
N SER A 19 -2.78 -19.39 -5.51
CA SER A 19 -2.92 -19.50 -6.97
C SER A 19 -2.12 -20.67 -7.54
N LEU A 20 -0.95 -21.01 -7.00
CA LEU A 20 -0.19 -22.20 -7.37
C LEU A 20 -0.94 -23.49 -7.07
N LEU A 21 -1.68 -23.55 -5.95
CA LEU A 21 -2.47 -24.73 -5.58
C LEU A 21 -3.71 -24.94 -6.48
N GLN A 22 -4.13 -23.95 -7.24
CA GLN A 22 -5.18 -24.12 -8.27
C GLN A 22 -4.65 -24.75 -9.55
N GLN A 23 -3.34 -24.93 -9.69
CA GLN A 23 -2.73 -25.50 -10.88
C GLN A 23 -2.74 -27.04 -10.81
N PRO A 24 -2.87 -27.72 -11.97
CA PRO A 24 -3.04 -29.18 -11.99
C PRO A 24 -1.74 -29.95 -11.69
N THR A 25 -0.58 -29.30 -11.76
CA THR A 25 0.73 -29.96 -11.63
C THR A 25 1.33 -29.69 -10.27
N PRO A 26 1.56 -30.73 -9.42
CA PRO A 26 2.21 -30.54 -8.14
C PRO A 26 3.63 -30.01 -8.25
N LEU A 27 4.01 -29.13 -7.33
CA LEU A 27 5.29 -28.47 -7.22
C LEU A 27 5.94 -28.79 -5.88
N SER A 28 7.28 -28.63 -5.79
CA SER A 28 8.02 -28.59 -4.52
C SER A 28 8.24 -27.12 -4.16
N ILE A 29 7.67 -26.64 -3.06
CA ILE A 29 7.63 -25.24 -2.67
C ILE A 29 8.30 -25.06 -1.32
N SER A 30 9.33 -24.24 -1.27
CA SER A 30 9.99 -23.81 -0.02
C SER A 30 9.64 -22.34 0.23
N ILE A 31 9.05 -22.05 1.39
CA ILE A 31 8.60 -20.72 1.79
C ILE A 31 9.50 -20.23 2.91
N PHE A 32 10.09 -19.04 2.73
CA PHE A 32 11.01 -18.43 3.69
C PHE A 32 10.38 -17.17 4.25
N GLU A 33 10.26 -17.10 5.57
CA GLU A 33 9.75 -15.93 6.29
C GLU A 33 10.75 -15.50 7.36
N GLN A 34 11.09 -14.20 7.34
CA GLN A 34 12.04 -13.65 8.32
C GLN A 34 11.42 -13.50 9.71
N ALA A 35 10.11 -13.24 9.79
CA ALA A 35 9.37 -13.15 11.04
C ALA A 35 9.21 -14.54 11.70
N ASN A 36 8.85 -14.53 12.98
CA ASN A 36 8.61 -15.75 13.76
C ASN A 36 7.35 -16.50 13.32
N GLU A 37 6.43 -15.85 12.61
CA GLU A 37 5.20 -16.43 12.08
C GLU A 37 5.02 -16.13 10.59
N ALA A 38 5.04 -17.18 9.76
CA ALA A 38 4.69 -17.09 8.36
C ALA A 38 3.18 -16.91 8.17
N GLY A 39 2.77 -16.24 7.12
CA GLY A 39 1.36 -16.08 6.78
C GLY A 39 0.66 -14.91 7.44
N VAL A 40 1.38 -13.98 8.03
CA VAL A 40 0.84 -12.75 8.62
C VAL A 40 1.21 -11.55 7.74
N GLY A 41 2.50 -11.28 7.60
CA GLY A 41 3.04 -10.09 6.93
C GLY A 41 3.14 -8.88 7.85
N MET A 42 4.19 -8.07 7.67
CA MET A 42 4.52 -6.94 8.52
C MET A 42 3.36 -5.95 8.78
N PRO A 43 2.51 -5.57 7.80
CA PRO A 43 1.44 -4.61 8.06
C PRO A 43 0.35 -5.12 9.01
N TYR A 44 0.36 -6.40 9.37
CA TYR A 44 -0.72 -7.07 10.10
C TYR A 44 -0.27 -7.80 11.37
N ASN A 45 1.03 -7.80 11.68
CA ASN A 45 1.55 -8.39 12.92
C ASN A 45 1.23 -7.51 14.12
N ASP A 46 1.33 -8.05 15.34
CA ASP A 46 1.04 -7.36 16.58
C ASP A 46 2.28 -6.65 17.17
N GLU A 47 3.46 -6.90 16.64
CA GLU A 47 4.71 -6.20 17.00
C GLU A 47 4.70 -4.76 16.45
N GLU A 48 4.24 -4.60 15.19
CA GLU A 48 4.25 -3.31 14.47
C GLU A 48 2.90 -2.56 14.52
N ASN A 49 1.85 -3.15 15.10
CA ASN A 49 0.52 -2.59 15.06
C ASN A 49 -0.19 -2.61 16.42
N SER A 50 -1.01 -1.60 16.66
CA SER A 50 -1.94 -1.59 17.78
C SER A 50 -3.35 -2.03 17.36
N LYS A 51 -4.16 -2.42 18.35
CA LYS A 51 -5.59 -2.75 18.13
C LYS A 51 -6.41 -1.58 17.59
N LEU A 52 -5.91 -0.36 17.68
CA LEU A 52 -6.57 0.84 17.16
C LEU A 52 -6.23 1.12 15.69
N MET A 53 -5.17 0.52 15.15
CA MET A 53 -4.82 0.66 13.74
C MET A 53 -5.75 -0.19 12.90
N LEU A 54 -6.63 0.47 12.14
CA LEU A 54 -7.57 -0.19 11.26
C LEU A 54 -6.91 -0.55 9.92
N ALA A 55 -7.33 -1.67 9.35
CA ALA A 55 -7.04 -1.96 7.96
C ALA A 55 -7.70 -0.90 7.08
N ASN A 56 -6.98 -0.40 6.07
CA ASN A 56 -7.52 0.57 5.11
C ASN A 56 -8.18 -0.13 3.91
N ILE A 57 -8.91 -1.19 4.20
CA ILE A 57 -9.66 -1.97 3.23
C ILE A 57 -10.91 -2.54 3.93
N ALA A 58 -12.07 -2.42 3.30
CA ALA A 58 -13.28 -3.00 3.84
C ALA A 58 -13.28 -4.53 3.66
N SER A 59 -13.95 -5.25 4.56
CA SER A 59 -13.99 -6.72 4.55
C SER A 59 -14.43 -7.30 3.20
N ILE A 60 -15.35 -6.65 2.49
CA ILE A 60 -15.85 -7.09 1.17
C ILE A 60 -14.80 -7.00 0.05
N GLU A 61 -13.82 -6.12 0.21
CA GLU A 61 -12.77 -5.88 -0.82
C GLU A 61 -11.58 -6.84 -0.68
N ILE A 62 -11.48 -7.56 0.44
CA ILE A 62 -10.38 -8.49 0.68
C ILE A 62 -10.53 -9.72 -0.22
N PRO A 63 -9.57 -10.00 -1.12
CA PRO A 63 -9.64 -11.14 -2.02
C PRO A 63 -9.74 -12.46 -1.25
N THR A 64 -10.71 -13.29 -1.65
CA THR A 64 -11.11 -14.48 -0.92
C THR A 64 -10.09 -15.62 -1.04
N ILE A 65 -9.72 -16.21 0.11
CA ILE A 65 -8.95 -17.47 0.18
C ILE A 65 -9.86 -18.53 0.81
N TYR A 66 -10.59 -19.29 0.00
CA TYR A 66 -11.59 -20.31 0.35
C TYR A 66 -12.79 -19.83 1.14
N CYS A 67 -12.68 -18.82 1.97
CA CYS A 67 -13.81 -18.16 2.61
C CYS A 67 -13.50 -16.67 2.74
N THR A 68 -14.55 -15.84 2.71
CA THR A 68 -14.41 -14.41 2.91
C THR A 68 -13.93 -14.08 4.32
N TYR A 69 -13.38 -12.88 4.49
CA TYR A 69 -12.98 -12.41 5.82
C TYR A 69 -14.18 -12.35 6.78
N LEU A 70 -15.34 -11.89 6.30
CA LEU A 70 -16.58 -11.86 7.10
C LEU A 70 -17.02 -13.26 7.54
N GLU A 71 -16.99 -14.26 6.64
CA GLU A 71 -17.33 -15.65 7.00
C GLU A 71 -16.37 -16.24 8.05
N TRP A 72 -15.09 -15.86 7.98
CA TRP A 72 -14.11 -16.25 8.98
C TRP A 72 -14.39 -15.59 10.33
N LEU A 73 -14.67 -14.29 10.36
CA LEU A 73 -15.03 -13.53 11.57
C LEU A 73 -16.28 -14.10 12.25
N GLN A 74 -17.30 -14.46 11.49
CA GLN A 74 -18.55 -15.05 12.01
C GLN A 74 -18.32 -16.39 12.72
N LYS A 75 -17.23 -17.09 12.41
CA LYS A 75 -16.85 -18.34 13.07
C LYS A 75 -16.05 -18.14 14.35
N GLN A 76 -15.51 -16.93 14.58
CA GLN A 76 -14.75 -16.64 15.79
C GLN A 76 -15.66 -16.53 17.02
N ASP A 77 -15.10 -16.79 18.20
CA ASP A 77 -15.81 -16.60 19.46
C ASP A 77 -16.03 -15.11 19.74
N ALA A 78 -17.19 -14.77 20.30
CA ALA A 78 -17.53 -13.39 20.64
C ALA A 78 -16.51 -12.77 21.62
N SER A 79 -16.01 -13.55 22.58
CA SER A 79 -14.98 -13.13 23.53
C SER A 79 -13.63 -12.84 22.86
N HIS A 80 -13.30 -13.59 21.78
CA HIS A 80 -12.11 -13.33 20.99
C HIS A 80 -12.20 -11.99 20.26
N LEU A 81 -13.29 -11.77 19.53
CA LEU A 81 -13.53 -10.52 18.81
C LEU A 81 -13.58 -9.29 19.73
N GLN A 82 -14.16 -9.46 20.94
CA GLN A 82 -14.25 -8.39 21.94
C GLN A 82 -12.87 -7.89 22.40
N ARG A 83 -11.82 -8.73 22.36
CA ARG A 83 -10.43 -8.30 22.66
C ARG A 83 -9.93 -7.24 21.69
N TYR A 84 -10.50 -7.19 20.49
CA TYR A 84 -10.22 -6.20 19.44
C TYR A 84 -11.26 -5.09 19.38
N GLY A 85 -12.19 -5.00 20.35
CA GLY A 85 -13.28 -4.03 20.34
C GLY A 85 -14.36 -4.34 19.30
N VAL A 86 -14.36 -5.54 18.71
CA VAL A 86 -15.30 -5.95 17.66
C VAL A 86 -16.48 -6.70 18.26
N LYS A 87 -17.71 -6.25 17.98
CA LYS A 87 -18.95 -6.89 18.41
C LYS A 87 -19.44 -7.83 17.31
N LYS A 88 -19.57 -9.11 17.63
CA LYS A 88 -19.97 -10.15 16.66
C LYS A 88 -21.32 -9.87 16.02
N GLU A 89 -22.26 -9.29 16.79
CA GLU A 89 -23.62 -9.00 16.36
C GLU A 89 -23.72 -7.86 15.35
N THR A 90 -22.68 -7.03 15.24
CA THR A 90 -22.63 -5.88 14.34
C THR A 90 -21.72 -6.09 13.14
N LEU A 91 -21.19 -7.30 12.96
CA LEU A 91 -20.34 -7.62 11.82
C LEU A 91 -21.06 -7.44 10.49
N HIS A 92 -20.42 -6.77 9.56
CA HIS A 92 -20.89 -6.62 8.19
C HIS A 92 -19.71 -6.51 7.21
N ASP A 93 -19.98 -6.71 5.93
CA ASP A 93 -18.97 -6.81 4.89
C ASP A 93 -18.23 -5.50 4.56
N ARG A 94 -18.83 -4.35 4.86
CA ARG A 94 -18.22 -3.02 4.62
C ARG A 94 -17.52 -2.44 5.85
N GLN A 95 -17.20 -3.26 6.83
CA GLN A 95 -16.54 -2.84 8.06
C GLN A 95 -15.03 -2.82 7.90
N PHE A 96 -14.41 -1.75 8.43
CA PHE A 96 -12.97 -1.66 8.61
C PHE A 96 -12.62 -2.19 10.01
N LEU A 97 -11.70 -3.10 10.09
CA LEU A 97 -11.37 -3.83 11.30
C LEU A 97 -9.90 -3.69 11.66
N PRO A 98 -9.50 -3.95 12.92
CA PRO A 98 -8.10 -3.90 13.32
C PRO A 98 -7.18 -4.75 12.42
N ARG A 99 -6.04 -4.19 12.04
CA ARG A 99 -5.05 -4.88 11.18
C ARG A 99 -4.59 -6.20 11.77
N ILE A 100 -4.40 -6.25 13.07
CA ILE A 100 -3.96 -7.47 13.78
C ILE A 100 -4.97 -8.60 13.57
N LEU A 101 -6.27 -8.31 13.65
CA LEU A 101 -7.32 -9.29 13.42
C LEU A 101 -7.33 -9.82 11.97
N LEU A 102 -6.97 -8.97 11.01
CA LEU A 102 -6.78 -9.38 9.62
C LEU A 102 -5.52 -10.25 9.47
N GLY A 103 -4.47 -9.99 10.25
CA GLY A 103 -3.29 -10.85 10.35
C GLY A 103 -3.62 -12.26 10.81
N GLU A 104 -4.49 -12.41 11.82
CA GLU A 104 -4.98 -13.73 12.28
C GLU A 104 -5.75 -14.48 11.17
N TYR A 105 -6.56 -13.76 10.38
CA TYR A 105 -7.22 -14.35 9.20
C TYR A 105 -6.21 -14.88 8.19
N PHE A 106 -5.20 -14.09 7.84
CA PHE A 106 -4.18 -14.51 6.89
C PHE A 106 -3.37 -15.71 7.41
N ARG A 107 -3.00 -15.70 8.70
CA ARG A 107 -2.30 -16.84 9.32
C ARG A 107 -3.14 -18.12 9.25
N ASP A 108 -4.42 -18.06 9.60
CA ASP A 108 -5.32 -19.22 9.50
C ASP A 108 -5.46 -19.71 8.04
N ARG A 109 -5.59 -18.79 7.09
CA ARG A 109 -5.66 -19.16 5.66
C ARG A 109 -4.37 -19.78 5.18
N PHE A 110 -3.22 -19.21 5.55
CA PHE A 110 -1.91 -19.74 5.19
C PHE A 110 -1.69 -21.17 5.70
N LEU A 111 -1.97 -21.43 6.96
CA LEU A 111 -1.84 -22.78 7.53
C LEU A 111 -2.74 -23.79 6.80
N ARG A 112 -3.97 -23.41 6.47
CA ARG A 112 -4.86 -24.26 5.67
C ARG A 112 -4.35 -24.51 4.26
N LEU A 113 -3.75 -23.50 3.61
CA LEU A 113 -3.12 -23.66 2.30
C LEU A 113 -1.99 -24.68 2.36
N VAL A 114 -1.13 -24.61 3.37
CA VAL A 114 -0.02 -25.56 3.56
C VAL A 114 -0.56 -27.00 3.76
N ASP A 115 -1.58 -27.16 4.56
CA ASP A 115 -2.19 -28.49 4.79
C ASP A 115 -2.87 -29.03 3.52
N GLN A 116 -3.56 -28.18 2.78
CA GLN A 116 -4.19 -28.56 1.51
C GLN A 116 -3.16 -28.91 0.45
N ALA A 117 -2.05 -28.17 0.37
CA ALA A 117 -0.95 -28.47 -0.53
C ALA A 117 -0.44 -29.90 -0.32
N ARG A 118 -0.21 -30.30 0.93
CA ARG A 118 0.23 -31.65 1.28
C ARG A 118 -0.79 -32.72 0.85
N GLN A 119 -2.10 -32.46 1.02
CA GLN A 119 -3.17 -33.36 0.57
C GLN A 119 -3.21 -33.48 -0.96
N GLN A 120 -2.86 -32.43 -1.69
CA GLN A 120 -2.81 -32.39 -3.15
C GLN A 120 -1.47 -32.89 -3.73
N LYS A 121 -0.62 -33.49 -2.90
CA LYS A 121 0.70 -34.03 -3.29
C LYS A 121 1.75 -32.97 -3.68
N PHE A 122 1.55 -31.73 -3.30
CA PHE A 122 2.64 -30.76 -3.30
C PHE A 122 3.61 -31.07 -2.13
N GLU A 123 4.89 -30.85 -2.37
CA GLU A 123 5.86 -30.84 -1.28
C GLU A 123 5.99 -29.39 -0.80
N VAL A 124 5.60 -29.11 0.45
CA VAL A 124 5.68 -27.75 1.01
C VAL A 124 6.49 -27.76 2.30
N ALA A 125 7.57 -26.99 2.30
CA ALA A 125 8.37 -26.66 3.48
C ALA A 125 8.22 -25.17 3.82
N VAL A 126 8.06 -24.86 5.10
CA VAL A 126 7.97 -23.48 5.61
C VAL A 126 9.09 -23.27 6.61
N TYR A 127 9.87 -22.24 6.40
CA TYR A 127 11.00 -21.83 7.24
C TYR A 127 10.66 -20.47 7.87
N GLU A 128 10.29 -20.49 9.14
CA GLU A 128 10.02 -19.28 9.95
C GLU A 128 11.31 -18.82 10.64
N SER A 129 11.37 -17.55 11.02
CA SER A 129 12.60 -16.90 11.54
C SER A 129 13.81 -17.08 10.61
N CYS A 130 13.55 -17.21 9.31
CA CYS A 130 14.52 -17.54 8.28
C CYS A 130 14.58 -16.42 7.23
N GLN A 131 15.50 -15.50 7.43
CA GLN A 131 15.77 -14.42 6.49
C GLN A 131 16.61 -14.91 5.31
N VAL A 132 16.13 -14.71 4.08
CA VAL A 132 16.93 -14.84 2.88
C VAL A 132 17.83 -13.61 2.77
N THR A 133 19.14 -13.85 2.84
CA THR A 133 20.16 -12.79 2.84
C THR A 133 20.77 -12.56 1.46
N ASP A 134 20.70 -13.54 0.58
CA ASP A 134 21.12 -13.39 -0.82
C ASP A 134 20.34 -14.31 -1.76
N LEU A 135 20.31 -13.94 -3.02
CA LEU A 135 19.72 -14.67 -4.13
C LEU A 135 20.64 -14.54 -5.34
N GLN A 136 21.06 -15.67 -5.90
CA GLN A 136 21.95 -15.70 -7.06
C GLN A 136 21.43 -16.67 -8.13
N ILE A 137 21.39 -16.21 -9.36
CA ILE A 137 21.04 -17.04 -10.50
C ILE A 137 22.31 -17.67 -11.07
N THR A 138 22.27 -18.99 -11.24
CA THR A 138 23.36 -19.80 -11.81
C THR A 138 22.84 -20.62 -13.00
N ASN A 139 23.75 -21.28 -13.72
CA ASN A 139 23.35 -22.20 -14.78
C ASN A 139 22.47 -23.37 -14.28
N ALA A 140 22.65 -23.77 -13.02
CA ALA A 140 21.89 -24.86 -12.38
C ALA A 140 20.49 -24.41 -11.91
N GLY A 141 20.26 -23.14 -11.68
CA GLY A 141 19.01 -22.59 -11.14
C GLY A 141 19.25 -21.38 -10.25
N VAL A 142 18.33 -21.15 -9.34
CA VAL A 142 18.37 -20.10 -8.33
C VAL A 142 18.91 -20.67 -7.03
N MET A 143 19.93 -20.05 -6.47
CA MET A 143 20.51 -20.38 -5.16
C MET A 143 20.13 -19.28 -4.16
N LEU A 144 19.77 -19.68 -2.95
CA LEU A 144 19.47 -18.77 -1.85
C LEU A 144 20.51 -18.96 -0.74
N ALA A 145 20.89 -17.84 -0.12
CA ALA A 145 21.56 -17.83 1.17
C ALA A 145 20.59 -17.35 2.25
N THR A 146 20.68 -17.90 3.44
CA THR A 146 19.82 -17.54 4.57
C THR A 146 20.67 -17.27 5.81
N ASN A 147 20.07 -16.63 6.82
CA ASN A 147 20.69 -16.45 8.13
C ASN A 147 20.71 -17.74 8.97
N GLN A 148 20.09 -18.82 8.48
CA GLN A 148 20.11 -20.14 9.10
C GLN A 148 21.04 -21.08 8.31
N ASP A 149 21.60 -22.06 9.00
CA ASP A 149 22.43 -23.11 8.37
C ASP A 149 21.54 -24.18 7.73
N LEU A 150 20.95 -23.84 6.58
CA LEU A 150 20.13 -24.74 5.80
C LEU A 150 20.96 -25.44 4.71
N PRO A 151 20.59 -26.68 4.32
CA PRO A 151 21.23 -27.35 3.19
C PRO A 151 21.12 -26.50 1.93
N THR A 152 22.22 -26.37 1.19
CA THR A 152 22.23 -25.68 -0.09
C THR A 152 21.30 -26.37 -1.07
N GLU A 153 20.24 -25.71 -1.46
CA GLU A 153 19.27 -26.18 -2.42
C GLU A 153 19.24 -25.27 -3.65
N THR A 154 19.04 -25.87 -4.81
CA THR A 154 18.86 -25.13 -6.06
C THR A 154 17.42 -25.20 -6.48
N PHE A 155 16.83 -24.04 -6.75
CA PHE A 155 15.44 -23.87 -7.19
C PHE A 155 15.38 -23.62 -8.70
N ASP A 156 14.30 -24.06 -9.32
CA ASP A 156 14.04 -23.74 -10.73
C ASP A 156 13.62 -22.27 -10.89
N LEU A 157 12.94 -21.71 -9.87
CA LEU A 157 12.48 -20.33 -9.84
C LEU A 157 12.35 -19.83 -8.39
N ALA A 158 12.65 -18.56 -8.17
CA ALA A 158 12.32 -17.85 -6.94
C ALA A 158 11.24 -16.79 -7.16
N VAL A 159 10.32 -16.70 -6.22
CA VAL A 159 9.34 -15.62 -6.08
C VAL A 159 9.80 -14.67 -5.00
N ILE A 160 10.00 -13.39 -5.33
CA ILE A 160 10.32 -12.36 -4.36
C ILE A 160 9.02 -11.66 -3.98
N ALA A 161 8.54 -11.92 -2.75
CA ALA A 161 7.30 -11.41 -2.18
C ALA A 161 7.54 -10.69 -0.84
N THR A 162 8.65 -9.95 -0.75
CA THR A 162 9.14 -9.33 0.49
C THR A 162 8.33 -8.12 0.96
N GLY A 163 7.32 -7.71 0.21
CA GLY A 163 6.46 -6.59 0.62
C GLY A 163 7.17 -5.24 0.57
N HIS A 164 6.81 -4.34 1.50
CA HIS A 164 7.44 -3.03 1.66
C HIS A 164 8.83 -3.14 2.28
N VAL A 165 9.67 -2.15 2.01
CA VAL A 165 11.01 -2.03 2.61
C VAL A 165 11.06 -0.70 3.37
N TRP A 166 11.26 -0.80 4.66
CA TRP A 166 11.40 0.32 5.57
C TRP A 166 12.84 0.40 6.08
N PRO A 167 13.31 1.58 6.49
CA PRO A 167 14.59 1.71 7.22
C PRO A 167 14.60 0.81 8.46
N ASP A 168 15.76 0.22 8.75
CA ASP A 168 15.93 -0.64 9.91
C ASP A 168 15.72 0.12 11.23
N GLU A 169 15.34 -0.60 12.29
CA GLU A 169 15.20 -0.02 13.63
C GLU A 169 16.51 0.58 14.16
N GLU A 170 17.63 0.01 13.78
CA GLU A 170 18.98 0.52 14.11
C GLU A 170 19.23 1.93 13.56
N GLU A 171 18.49 2.37 12.53
CA GLU A 171 18.52 3.74 12.02
C GLU A 171 17.69 4.71 12.87
N ALA A 172 16.80 4.19 13.74
CA ALA A 172 16.03 5.00 14.67
C ALA A 172 16.91 5.45 15.86
N THR A 173 16.60 6.64 16.34
CA THR A 173 17.18 7.18 17.59
C THR A 173 16.06 7.49 18.56
N ARG A 174 16.41 7.87 19.79
CA ARG A 174 15.41 8.30 20.78
C ARG A 174 14.57 9.51 20.31
N THR A 175 15.12 10.32 19.39
CA THR A 175 14.52 11.60 18.94
C THR A 175 14.09 11.57 17.47
N TYR A 176 14.42 10.51 16.73
CA TYR A 176 14.13 10.40 15.29
C TYR A 176 13.79 8.97 14.87
N PHE A 177 12.65 8.82 14.22
CA PHE A 177 12.19 7.58 13.61
C PHE A 177 12.15 7.76 12.10
N PRO A 178 12.97 7.02 11.32
CA PRO A 178 13.01 7.14 9.86
C PRO A 178 11.76 6.57 9.16
N SER A 179 10.95 5.81 9.89
CA SER A 179 9.59 5.43 9.52
C SER A 179 8.76 5.09 10.76
N PRO A 180 7.41 5.08 10.68
CA PRO A 180 6.57 4.59 11.77
C PRO A 180 6.81 3.10 12.11
N TRP A 181 7.37 2.37 11.17
CA TRP A 181 7.65 0.93 11.25
C TRP A 181 9.07 0.61 11.73
N SER A 182 9.86 1.62 12.08
CA SER A 182 11.22 1.49 12.60
C SER A 182 11.21 1.60 14.14
N GLY A 183 10.52 0.67 14.81
CA GLY A 183 10.50 0.52 16.26
C GLY A 183 9.63 1.53 17.03
N LEU A 184 8.80 2.36 16.38
CA LEU A 184 7.95 3.35 17.05
C LEU A 184 6.94 2.72 18.02
N MET A 185 6.41 1.53 17.70
CA MET A 185 5.40 0.86 18.52
C MET A 185 5.98 0.35 19.85
N GLU A 186 7.25 -0.04 19.86
CA GLU A 186 7.97 -0.49 21.06
C GLU A 186 8.59 0.69 21.84
N ALA A 187 8.85 1.79 21.12
CA ALA A 187 9.46 2.97 21.70
C ALA A 187 8.52 3.66 22.68
N LYS A 188 9.05 4.04 23.84
CA LYS A 188 8.39 4.95 24.76
C LYS A 188 8.69 6.39 24.36
N VAL A 189 7.72 7.07 23.78
CA VAL A 189 7.80 8.49 23.45
C VAL A 189 7.35 9.31 24.65
N ASP A 190 8.17 10.26 25.10
CA ASP A 190 7.80 11.15 26.21
C ASP A 190 6.71 12.15 25.78
N ALA A 191 5.95 12.70 26.73
CA ALA A 191 5.01 13.80 26.48
C ALA A 191 5.76 15.09 26.13
N CYS A 192 5.94 15.35 24.84
CA CYS A 192 6.77 16.44 24.31
C CYS A 192 6.22 16.93 22.95
N ASN A 193 6.97 17.80 22.26
CA ASN A 193 6.67 18.22 20.91
C ASN A 193 7.08 17.15 19.91
N VAL A 194 6.10 16.47 19.30
CA VAL A 194 6.30 15.42 18.29
C VAL A 194 5.97 15.97 16.92
N GLY A 195 6.94 15.93 16.01
CA GLY A 195 6.74 16.24 14.59
C GLY A 195 6.53 14.96 13.77
N ILE A 196 5.54 14.94 12.91
CA ILE A 196 5.28 13.81 12.01
C ILE A 196 5.23 14.32 10.57
N MET A 197 6.18 13.90 9.75
CA MET A 197 6.23 14.24 8.34
C MET A 197 5.30 13.32 7.53
N GLY A 198 4.12 13.78 7.27
CA GLY A 198 3.05 13.08 6.58
C GLY A 198 1.69 13.39 7.21
N THR A 199 0.68 13.66 6.38
CA THR A 199 -0.71 13.93 6.80
C THR A 199 -1.69 12.87 6.32
N SER A 200 -1.20 11.78 5.73
CA SER A 200 -2.00 10.66 5.23
C SER A 200 -1.89 9.43 6.15
N LEU A 201 -2.25 8.25 5.66
CA LEU A 201 -2.40 7.00 6.41
C LEU A 201 -1.29 6.73 7.42
N SER A 202 -0.03 6.66 6.97
CA SER A 202 1.11 6.37 7.86
C SER A 202 1.34 7.46 8.91
N GLY A 203 1.07 8.73 8.56
CA GLY A 203 1.16 9.85 9.51
C GLY A 203 0.10 9.76 10.60
N LEU A 204 -1.12 9.37 10.23
CA LEU A 204 -2.20 9.16 11.19
C LEU A 204 -1.94 7.95 12.09
N ASP A 205 -1.43 6.85 11.54
CA ASP A 205 -1.03 5.68 12.32
C ASP A 205 0.06 6.04 13.35
N ALA A 206 1.08 6.82 12.94
CA ALA A 206 2.11 7.31 13.84
C ALA A 206 1.54 8.22 14.95
N ALA A 207 0.62 9.12 14.58
CA ALA A 207 -0.04 9.99 15.58
C ALA A 207 -0.86 9.17 16.59
N MET A 208 -1.58 8.14 16.13
CA MET A 208 -2.31 7.24 17.03
C MET A 208 -1.36 6.45 17.92
N ALA A 209 -0.25 5.93 17.39
CA ALA A 209 0.76 5.20 18.16
C ALA A 209 1.37 6.03 19.30
N VAL A 210 1.59 7.31 19.05
CA VAL A 210 2.05 8.24 20.11
C VAL A 210 0.92 8.57 21.08
N ALA A 211 -0.26 8.94 20.58
CA ALA A 211 -1.37 9.40 21.42
C ALA A 211 -1.82 8.35 22.45
N ILE A 212 -1.88 7.06 22.08
CA ILE A 212 -2.31 5.99 22.99
C ILE A 212 -1.34 5.72 24.14
N GLN A 213 -0.10 6.21 24.07
CA GLN A 213 0.84 6.16 25.20
C GLN A 213 0.55 7.22 26.26
N HIS A 214 -0.34 8.18 25.95
CA HIS A 214 -0.61 9.38 26.74
C HIS A 214 -2.09 9.61 27.06
N GLY A 215 -2.91 8.61 26.83
CA GLY A 215 -4.34 8.68 27.12
C GLY A 215 -5.13 7.58 26.41
N SER A 216 -6.45 7.74 26.42
CA SER A 216 -7.34 6.75 25.83
C SER A 216 -8.50 7.40 25.08
N PHE A 217 -8.95 6.75 24.02
CA PHE A 217 -10.18 7.12 23.31
C PHE A 217 -11.40 6.53 24.04
N ILE A 218 -12.42 7.37 24.22
CA ILE A 218 -13.68 7.00 24.88
C ILE A 218 -14.80 7.16 23.84
N GLU A 219 -15.51 6.07 23.58
CA GLU A 219 -16.73 6.09 22.80
C GLU A 219 -17.88 6.64 23.67
N GLU A 220 -18.35 7.83 23.38
CA GLU A 220 -19.48 8.44 24.10
C GLU A 220 -20.82 7.93 23.54
N ASP A 221 -20.89 7.75 22.22
CA ASP A 221 -21.99 7.11 21.50
C ASP A 221 -21.45 6.53 20.17
N LYS A 222 -22.33 5.96 19.33
CA LYS A 222 -21.92 5.35 18.05
C LYS A 222 -21.27 6.32 17.04
N GLN A 223 -21.29 7.63 17.30
CA GLN A 223 -20.86 8.66 16.35
C GLN A 223 -19.83 9.61 16.95
N ARG A 224 -19.66 9.63 18.26
CA ARG A 224 -18.76 10.55 18.94
C ARG A 224 -17.69 9.80 19.74
N VAL A 225 -16.46 10.20 19.52
CA VAL A 225 -15.27 9.72 20.24
C VAL A 225 -14.61 10.93 20.88
N SER A 226 -14.28 10.84 22.16
CA SER A 226 -13.44 11.82 22.85
C SER A 226 -12.08 11.21 23.22
N PHE A 227 -11.11 12.05 23.50
CA PHE A 227 -9.80 11.60 23.97
C PHE A 227 -9.54 12.13 25.38
N GLN A 228 -9.35 11.21 26.33
CA GLN A 228 -8.98 11.52 27.69
C GLN A 228 -7.47 11.42 27.85
N ARG A 229 -6.81 12.58 27.98
CA ARG A 229 -5.37 12.67 28.20
C ARG A 229 -5.02 12.30 29.64
N ASP A 230 -3.91 11.60 29.83
CA ASP A 230 -3.35 11.29 31.14
C ASP A 230 -2.82 12.55 31.83
N SER A 231 -2.89 12.60 33.16
CA SER A 231 -2.52 13.76 33.97
C SER A 231 -1.04 14.17 33.89
N ASN A 232 -0.16 13.24 33.50
CA ASN A 232 1.27 13.47 33.31
C ASN A 232 1.67 13.79 31.86
N SER A 233 0.70 13.94 30.98
CA SER A 233 0.91 14.11 29.54
C SER A 233 0.46 15.49 29.03
N GLU A 234 0.42 16.50 29.88
CA GLU A 234 -0.01 17.86 29.52
C GLU A 234 0.86 18.52 28.43
N ASN A 235 2.13 18.11 28.35
CA ASN A 235 3.08 18.65 27.37
C ASN A 235 3.07 17.95 26.01
N LEU A 236 2.20 16.97 25.81
CA LEU A 236 2.10 16.31 24.51
C LEU A 236 1.48 17.23 23.46
N HIS A 237 2.25 17.50 22.42
CA HIS A 237 1.80 18.17 21.21
C HIS A 237 2.27 17.40 20.00
N ILE A 238 1.35 17.02 19.12
CA ILE A 238 1.63 16.29 17.86
C ILE A 238 1.35 17.22 16.68
N THR A 239 2.34 17.42 15.82
CA THR A 239 2.18 18.19 14.59
C THR A 239 2.35 17.30 13.38
N LEU A 240 1.25 17.03 12.68
CA LEU A 240 1.29 16.42 11.36
C LEU A 240 1.65 17.49 10.32
N MET A 241 2.52 17.17 9.40
CA MET A 241 2.98 18.15 8.41
C MET A 241 3.13 17.57 7.01
N SER A 242 2.78 18.38 6.03
CA SER A 242 2.98 18.07 4.61
C SER A 242 3.11 19.37 3.82
N ARG A 243 3.41 19.27 2.53
CA ARG A 243 3.50 20.45 1.66
C ARG A 243 2.22 21.29 1.67
N THR A 244 1.06 20.65 1.71
CA THR A 244 -0.24 21.32 1.59
C THR A 244 -1.03 21.39 2.89
N GLY A 245 -0.69 20.60 3.91
CA GLY A 245 -1.47 20.50 5.15
C GLY A 245 -2.86 19.85 4.98
N ILE A 246 -3.14 19.22 3.83
CA ILE A 246 -4.41 18.56 3.55
C ILE A 246 -4.46 17.20 4.27
N LEU A 247 -5.59 16.92 4.92
CA LEU A 247 -5.92 15.62 5.50
C LEU A 247 -6.61 14.71 4.48
N PRO A 248 -6.51 13.36 4.59
CA PRO A 248 -7.29 12.46 3.77
C PRO A 248 -8.78 12.59 4.07
N GLU A 249 -9.61 12.26 3.09
CA GLU A 249 -11.06 12.20 3.26
C GLU A 249 -11.51 10.86 3.84
N ALA A 250 -12.72 10.80 4.39
CA ALA A 250 -13.34 9.57 4.85
C ALA A 250 -13.69 8.67 3.66
N ASP A 251 -13.57 7.36 3.86
CA ASP A 251 -13.96 6.35 2.88
C ASP A 251 -15.44 6.49 2.51
N PHE A 252 -15.71 6.65 1.23
CA PHE A 252 -17.05 6.92 0.70
C PHE A 252 -17.77 5.66 0.23
N TYR A 253 -19.11 5.72 0.17
CA TYR A 253 -19.91 4.61 -0.32
C TYR A 253 -19.83 4.50 -1.84
N CYS A 254 -19.58 3.28 -2.34
CA CYS A 254 -19.63 2.95 -3.76
C CYS A 254 -20.08 1.49 -3.98
N PRO A 255 -20.54 1.12 -5.19
CA PRO A 255 -20.77 -0.27 -5.57
C PRO A 255 -19.50 -1.12 -5.52
N ILE A 256 -19.60 -2.34 -5.01
CA ILE A 256 -18.55 -3.36 -5.02
C ILE A 256 -19.22 -4.69 -5.44
N PRO A 257 -18.71 -5.39 -6.48
CA PRO A 257 -17.55 -5.05 -7.32
C PRO A 257 -17.76 -3.76 -8.13
N TYR A 258 -16.66 -3.15 -8.58
CA TYR A 258 -16.71 -1.90 -9.34
C TYR A 258 -17.39 -2.08 -10.69
N GLU A 259 -18.20 -1.07 -11.07
CA GLU A 259 -18.79 -1.02 -12.39
C GLU A 259 -17.74 -0.70 -13.46
N PRO A 260 -17.84 -1.28 -14.68
CA PRO A 260 -16.89 -0.99 -15.73
C PRO A 260 -16.97 0.46 -16.21
N LEU A 261 -15.85 1.01 -16.65
CA LEU A 261 -15.78 2.29 -17.37
C LEU A 261 -16.47 2.16 -18.75
N ARG A 262 -17.02 3.27 -19.25
CA ARG A 262 -17.78 3.29 -20.49
C ARG A 262 -16.99 3.90 -21.66
N ILE A 263 -16.12 4.86 -21.38
CA ILE A 263 -15.36 5.63 -22.39
C ILE A 263 -13.86 5.31 -22.27
N ALA A 264 -13.28 5.46 -21.07
CA ALA A 264 -11.87 5.14 -20.82
C ALA A 264 -11.67 3.63 -20.58
N THR A 265 -12.21 2.81 -21.49
CA THR A 265 -12.11 1.35 -21.44
C THR A 265 -10.69 0.88 -21.79
N GLU A 266 -10.35 -0.34 -21.38
CA GLU A 266 -9.08 -0.98 -21.76
C GLU A 266 -8.82 -0.90 -23.29
N GLN A 267 -9.83 -1.18 -24.11
CA GLN A 267 -9.71 -1.09 -25.56
C GLN A 267 -9.41 0.36 -26.02
N ALA A 268 -10.07 1.35 -25.44
CA ALA A 268 -9.82 2.77 -25.78
C ALA A 268 -8.41 3.19 -25.39
N LEU A 269 -7.94 2.79 -24.20
CA LEU A 269 -6.59 3.07 -23.73
C LEU A 269 -5.53 2.40 -24.60
N ASN A 270 -5.71 1.12 -24.96
CA ASN A 270 -4.82 0.39 -25.86
C ASN A 270 -4.75 1.07 -27.24
N THR A 271 -5.87 1.56 -27.75
CA THR A 271 -5.90 2.35 -29.00
C THR A 271 -5.04 3.62 -28.91
N GLU A 272 -5.03 4.29 -27.76
CA GLU A 272 -4.18 5.47 -27.57
C GLU A 272 -2.70 5.09 -27.39
N ILE A 273 -2.40 3.98 -26.73
CA ILE A 273 -1.04 3.44 -26.59
C ILE A 273 -0.44 3.10 -27.97
N GLU A 274 -1.21 2.46 -28.85
CA GLU A 274 -0.78 2.08 -30.21
C GLU A 274 -0.40 3.29 -31.08
N LYS A 275 -0.92 4.48 -30.80
CA LYS A 275 -0.53 5.74 -31.49
C LYS A 275 0.85 6.27 -31.11
N GLY A 276 1.50 5.62 -30.12
CA GLY A 276 2.84 5.98 -29.63
C GLY A 276 2.84 6.95 -28.44
N ALA A 277 4.02 7.06 -27.81
CA ALA A 277 4.22 7.79 -26.56
C ALA A 277 4.02 9.30 -26.66
N GLU A 278 4.24 9.91 -27.85
CA GLU A 278 4.12 11.36 -28.02
C GLU A 278 2.68 11.82 -27.79
N GLY A 279 2.45 12.67 -26.79
CA GLY A 279 1.14 13.21 -26.39
C GLY A 279 0.16 12.15 -25.87
N LEU A 280 0.63 10.96 -25.51
CA LEU A 280 -0.21 9.88 -24.97
C LEU A 280 -0.98 10.33 -23.72
N LEU A 281 -0.30 10.99 -22.79
CA LEU A 281 -0.91 11.46 -21.54
C LEU A 281 -2.06 12.45 -21.81
N ASP A 282 -1.88 13.38 -22.75
CA ASP A 282 -2.93 14.36 -23.08
C ASP A 282 -4.12 13.70 -23.82
N ARG A 283 -3.87 12.70 -24.66
CA ARG A 283 -4.93 11.94 -25.32
C ARG A 283 -5.76 11.14 -24.31
N VAL A 284 -5.10 10.48 -23.38
CA VAL A 284 -5.78 9.72 -22.30
C VAL A 284 -6.53 10.67 -21.36
N PHE A 285 -5.97 11.86 -21.06
CA PHE A 285 -6.69 12.84 -20.24
C PHE A 285 -8.01 13.28 -20.87
N LYS A 286 -8.10 13.35 -22.19
CA LYS A 286 -9.39 13.60 -22.89
C LYS A 286 -10.42 12.50 -22.65
N LEU A 287 -9.99 11.24 -22.63
CA LEU A 287 -10.88 10.12 -22.28
C LEU A 287 -11.35 10.23 -20.82
N ILE A 288 -10.45 10.61 -19.91
CA ILE A 288 -10.81 10.87 -18.50
C ILE A 288 -11.85 11.98 -18.38
N GLN A 289 -11.66 13.12 -19.07
CA GLN A 289 -12.63 14.21 -19.08
C GLN A 289 -13.99 13.76 -19.59
N GLN A 290 -14.02 13.00 -20.68
CA GLN A 290 -15.26 12.47 -21.25
C GLN A 290 -15.96 11.49 -20.32
N GLU A 291 -15.21 10.58 -19.68
CA GLU A 291 -15.75 9.62 -18.70
C GLU A 291 -16.38 10.35 -17.51
N ILE A 292 -15.67 11.29 -16.91
CA ILE A 292 -16.17 12.09 -15.77
C ILE A 292 -17.41 12.87 -16.18
N ASN A 293 -17.37 13.58 -17.32
CA ASN A 293 -18.50 14.38 -17.78
C ASN A 293 -19.74 13.51 -18.11
N SER A 294 -19.55 12.28 -18.52
CA SER A 294 -20.65 11.36 -18.84
C SER A 294 -21.43 10.91 -17.61
N VAL A 295 -20.78 10.86 -16.44
CA VAL A 295 -21.39 10.39 -15.18
C VAL A 295 -21.79 11.53 -14.25
N ASP A 296 -21.11 12.68 -14.30
CA ASP A 296 -21.38 13.85 -13.46
C ASP A 296 -21.14 15.17 -14.24
N PRO A 297 -22.05 15.55 -15.14
CA PRO A 297 -21.94 16.78 -15.91
C PRO A 297 -22.00 18.03 -15.03
N ASP A 298 -22.74 18.01 -13.92
CA ASP A 298 -22.87 19.16 -13.02
C ASP A 298 -21.55 19.45 -12.29
N TRP A 299 -20.89 18.41 -11.78
CA TRP A 299 -19.57 18.56 -11.19
C TRP A 299 -18.54 18.99 -12.24
N SER A 300 -18.59 18.40 -13.44
CA SER A 300 -17.70 18.77 -14.55
C SER A 300 -17.83 20.25 -14.91
N GLN A 301 -19.05 20.77 -14.95
CA GLN A 301 -19.32 22.19 -15.20
C GLN A 301 -18.81 23.06 -14.04
N ARG A 302 -19.05 22.66 -12.80
CA ARG A 302 -18.63 23.40 -11.59
C ARG A 302 -17.12 23.65 -11.56
N ILE A 303 -16.33 22.66 -11.93
CA ILE A 303 -14.85 22.79 -11.96
C ILE A 303 -14.31 23.27 -13.31
N ALA A 304 -15.18 23.56 -14.28
CA ALA A 304 -14.82 23.87 -15.67
C ALA A 304 -13.89 22.82 -16.31
N LEU A 305 -14.20 21.53 -16.13
CA LEU A 305 -13.36 20.39 -16.49
C LEU A 305 -12.88 20.44 -17.95
N GLU A 306 -13.72 20.90 -18.88
CA GLU A 306 -13.42 21.04 -20.31
C GLU A 306 -12.23 21.98 -20.61
N ARG A 307 -11.94 22.92 -19.70
CA ARG A 307 -10.85 23.90 -19.82
C ARG A 307 -9.56 23.46 -19.15
N LEU A 308 -9.61 22.37 -18.40
CA LEU A 308 -8.47 21.82 -17.70
C LEU A 308 -7.65 20.92 -18.63
N ASN A 309 -6.40 20.78 -18.29
CA ASN A 309 -5.50 19.80 -18.88
C ASN A 309 -4.83 18.98 -17.76
N VAL A 310 -3.98 18.04 -18.12
CA VAL A 310 -3.32 17.15 -17.16
C VAL A 310 -2.47 17.91 -16.13
N ASP A 311 -1.95 19.09 -16.49
CA ASP A 311 -1.08 19.88 -15.61
C ASP A 311 -1.87 20.76 -14.62
N THR A 312 -3.11 21.13 -14.96
CA THR A 312 -3.97 22.01 -14.16
C THR A 312 -5.02 21.27 -13.34
N PHE A 313 -5.35 20.04 -13.70
CA PHE A 313 -6.41 19.28 -13.04
C PHE A 313 -6.14 19.04 -11.55
N ALA A 314 -4.91 18.67 -11.18
CA ALA A 314 -4.55 18.47 -9.78
C ALA A 314 -4.65 19.75 -8.95
N GLN A 315 -4.27 20.90 -9.53
CA GLN A 315 -4.41 22.19 -8.85
C GLN A 315 -5.87 22.49 -8.52
N THR A 316 -6.77 22.28 -9.50
CA THR A 316 -8.22 22.48 -9.34
C THR A 316 -8.79 21.49 -8.31
N TRP A 317 -8.38 20.21 -8.35
CA TRP A 317 -8.79 19.19 -7.39
C TRP A 317 -8.55 19.58 -5.93
N PHE A 318 -7.36 20.11 -5.63
CA PHE A 318 -6.99 20.49 -4.28
C PHE A 318 -7.36 21.92 -3.88
N ALA A 319 -7.86 22.75 -4.82
CA ALA A 319 -8.03 24.19 -4.59
C ALA A 319 -8.99 24.52 -3.44
N GLU A 320 -10.14 23.85 -3.40
CA GLU A 320 -11.16 24.06 -2.39
C GLU A 320 -10.65 23.67 -0.99
N ARG A 321 -10.08 22.48 -0.85
CA ARG A 321 -9.54 21.97 0.43
C ARG A 321 -8.39 22.80 0.98
N LYS A 322 -7.56 23.39 0.12
CA LYS A 322 -6.47 24.29 0.54
C LYS A 322 -6.94 25.60 1.17
N GLN A 323 -8.18 26.01 0.92
CA GLN A 323 -8.75 27.25 1.44
C GLN A 323 -9.51 27.05 2.76
N HIS A 324 -9.78 25.78 3.12
CA HIS A 324 -10.51 25.44 4.34
C HIS A 324 -9.55 25.05 5.48
N ASP A 325 -10.02 25.20 6.72
CA ASP A 325 -9.38 24.58 7.86
C ASP A 325 -9.39 23.07 7.68
N PRO A 326 -8.23 22.37 7.79
CA PRO A 326 -8.18 20.93 7.51
C PRO A 326 -9.10 20.08 8.40
N PHE A 327 -9.27 20.46 9.68
CA PHE A 327 -10.16 19.75 10.59
C PHE A 327 -11.63 20.05 10.32
N GLY A 328 -11.96 21.31 10.01
CA GLY A 328 -13.31 21.69 9.57
C GLY A 328 -13.74 20.92 8.33
N TRP A 329 -12.83 20.83 7.32
CA TRP A 329 -13.08 20.00 6.14
C TRP A 329 -13.28 18.53 6.50
N ALA A 330 -12.45 17.96 7.37
CA ALA A 330 -12.57 16.55 7.78
C ALA A 330 -13.91 16.27 8.49
N GLU A 331 -14.41 17.20 9.32
CA GLU A 331 -15.69 17.09 9.99
C GLU A 331 -16.88 17.13 9.00
N GLU A 332 -16.87 18.09 8.08
CA GLU A 332 -17.91 18.23 7.04
C GLU A 332 -17.92 17.02 6.10
N ASN A 333 -16.74 16.58 5.64
CA ASN A 333 -16.60 15.42 4.78
C ASN A 333 -17.06 14.12 5.49
N LEU A 334 -16.70 13.93 6.77
CA LEU A 334 -17.18 12.80 7.55
C LEU A 334 -18.70 12.78 7.64
N ALA A 335 -19.34 13.93 7.90
CA ALA A 335 -20.80 14.03 7.98
C ALA A 335 -21.48 13.69 6.64
N GLU A 336 -20.93 14.19 5.51
CA GLU A 336 -21.38 13.85 4.15
C GLU A 336 -21.30 12.35 3.89
N VAL A 337 -20.11 11.77 4.12
CA VAL A 337 -19.83 10.35 3.86
C VAL A 337 -20.72 9.43 4.70
N GLU A 338 -20.91 9.73 5.98
CA GLU A 338 -21.80 8.99 6.87
C GLU A 338 -23.27 9.05 6.41
N GLN A 339 -23.72 10.22 5.93
CA GLN A 339 -25.05 10.36 5.35
C GLN A 339 -25.18 9.52 4.08
N ASN A 340 -24.20 9.58 3.18
CA ASN A 340 -24.19 8.83 1.92
C ASN A 340 -24.16 7.31 2.18
N LYS A 341 -23.39 6.83 3.17
CA LYS A 341 -23.40 5.42 3.61
C LYS A 341 -24.78 4.97 4.10
N ARG A 342 -25.45 5.78 4.92
CA ARG A 342 -26.82 5.47 5.39
C ARG A 342 -27.84 5.41 4.26
N GLN A 343 -27.71 6.29 3.28
CA GLN A 343 -28.61 6.39 2.12
C GLN A 343 -28.21 5.44 0.96
N LYS A 344 -27.05 4.79 1.07
CA LYS A 344 -26.42 4.03 -0.03
C LYS A 344 -26.27 4.89 -1.29
N HIS A 345 -25.92 6.14 -1.09
CA HIS A 345 -25.71 7.10 -2.17
C HIS A 345 -24.25 7.12 -2.59
N THR A 346 -24.01 6.92 -3.89
CA THR A 346 -22.69 7.03 -4.52
C THR A 346 -22.53 8.42 -5.13
N VAL A 347 -21.47 9.12 -4.77
CA VAL A 347 -21.10 10.40 -5.40
C VAL A 347 -20.44 10.09 -6.74
N PRO A 348 -21.04 10.43 -7.90
CA PRO A 348 -20.63 9.90 -9.19
C PRO A 348 -19.21 10.26 -9.58
N TRP A 349 -18.79 11.52 -9.39
CA TRP A 349 -17.45 11.99 -9.74
C TRP A 349 -16.35 11.35 -8.86
N ARG A 350 -16.61 11.13 -7.56
CA ARG A 350 -15.65 10.42 -6.68
C ARG A 350 -15.45 8.97 -7.13
N TYR A 351 -16.56 8.31 -7.45
CA TYR A 351 -16.54 6.91 -7.83
C TYR A 351 -15.90 6.68 -9.21
N VAL A 352 -16.13 7.55 -10.19
CA VAL A 352 -15.50 7.39 -11.50
C VAL A 352 -13.99 7.63 -11.43
N ILE A 353 -13.53 8.56 -10.60
CA ILE A 353 -12.08 8.76 -10.39
C ILE A 353 -11.45 7.55 -9.72
N LEU A 354 -12.16 6.93 -8.76
CA LEU A 354 -11.70 5.68 -8.15
C LEU A 354 -11.50 4.58 -9.20
N ARG A 355 -12.43 4.39 -10.13
CA ARG A 355 -12.30 3.39 -11.21
C ARG A 355 -11.25 3.75 -12.25
N LEU A 356 -11.09 5.03 -12.55
CA LEU A 356 -10.13 5.52 -13.54
C LEU A 356 -8.67 5.25 -13.14
N HIS A 357 -8.35 5.22 -11.84
CA HIS A 357 -6.96 5.00 -11.42
C HIS A 357 -6.43 3.62 -11.85
N GLU A 358 -7.26 2.58 -11.75
CA GLU A 358 -6.90 1.22 -12.17
C GLU A 358 -6.66 1.15 -13.68
N ALA A 359 -7.55 1.75 -14.47
CA ALA A 359 -7.44 1.75 -15.92
C ALA A 359 -6.26 2.60 -16.42
N VAL A 360 -6.08 3.80 -15.85
CA VAL A 360 -5.04 4.74 -16.28
C VAL A 360 -3.64 4.27 -15.87
N GLN A 361 -3.51 3.45 -14.86
CA GLN A 361 -2.22 2.84 -14.50
C GLN A 361 -1.56 2.13 -15.69
N GLU A 362 -2.35 1.50 -16.56
CA GLU A 362 -1.86 0.70 -17.69
C GLU A 362 -1.09 1.52 -18.74
N ILE A 363 -1.32 2.83 -18.82
CA ILE A 363 -0.56 3.67 -19.75
C ILE A 363 0.82 4.08 -19.25
N VAL A 364 1.08 3.97 -17.94
CA VAL A 364 2.30 4.53 -17.31
C VAL A 364 3.58 3.95 -17.90
N PRO A 365 3.71 2.63 -18.17
CA PRO A 365 4.90 2.06 -18.81
C PRO A 365 5.14 2.55 -20.24
N HIS A 366 4.13 3.16 -20.88
CA HIS A 366 4.16 3.63 -22.26
C HIS A 366 4.39 5.14 -22.39
N LEU A 367 4.45 5.85 -21.26
CA LEU A 367 4.74 7.28 -21.24
C LEU A 367 6.21 7.56 -21.54
N ASN A 368 6.49 8.64 -22.28
CA ASN A 368 7.84 9.16 -22.36
C ASN A 368 8.26 9.83 -21.04
N GLU A 369 9.54 10.12 -20.87
CA GLU A 369 10.08 10.69 -19.62
C GLU A 369 9.42 12.01 -19.21
N HIS A 370 9.11 12.87 -20.16
CA HIS A 370 8.44 14.16 -19.93
C HIS A 370 7.02 13.93 -19.38
N ASP A 371 6.23 13.10 -20.04
CA ASP A 371 4.84 12.82 -19.66
C ASP A 371 4.78 12.01 -18.36
N HIS A 372 5.74 11.13 -18.09
CA HIS A 372 5.85 10.43 -16.80
C HIS A 372 6.04 11.42 -15.64
N LYS A 373 6.86 12.47 -15.82
CA LYS A 373 7.04 13.53 -14.81
C LYS A 373 5.75 14.34 -14.60
N ARG A 374 5.04 14.69 -15.67
CA ARG A 374 3.74 15.40 -15.61
C ARG A 374 2.69 14.56 -14.89
N PHE A 375 2.58 13.29 -15.25
CA PHE A 375 1.69 12.34 -14.60
C PHE A 375 1.94 12.26 -13.08
N SER A 376 3.18 12.01 -12.68
CA SER A 376 3.56 11.86 -11.28
C SER A 376 3.32 13.13 -10.44
N LYS A 377 3.55 14.31 -11.00
CA LYS A 377 3.33 15.60 -10.32
C LYS A 377 1.87 16.03 -10.27
N GLY A 378 1.05 15.59 -11.21
CA GLY A 378 -0.33 16.01 -11.42
C GLY A 378 -1.34 14.89 -11.15
N LEU A 379 -1.70 14.17 -12.20
CA LEU A 379 -2.83 13.24 -12.22
C LEU A 379 -2.70 12.10 -11.20
N ALA A 380 -1.50 11.55 -11.01
CA ALA A 380 -1.26 10.52 -10.02
C ALA A 380 -1.64 10.96 -8.60
N ARG A 381 -1.39 12.24 -8.26
CA ARG A 381 -1.73 12.79 -6.95
C ARG A 381 -3.25 12.85 -6.72
N VAL A 382 -4.03 13.11 -7.76
CA VAL A 382 -5.50 13.10 -7.67
C VAL A 382 -6.01 11.68 -7.40
N PHE A 383 -5.48 10.70 -8.12
CA PHE A 383 -5.86 9.31 -7.90
C PHE A 383 -5.47 8.80 -6.51
N ILE A 384 -4.24 9.08 -6.08
CA ILE A 384 -3.77 8.71 -4.74
C ILE A 384 -4.65 9.33 -3.65
N ASP A 385 -4.98 10.61 -3.76
CA ASP A 385 -5.84 11.31 -2.81
C ASP A 385 -7.26 10.70 -2.75
N ASN A 386 -7.80 10.32 -3.90
CA ASN A 386 -9.13 9.74 -3.98
C ASN A 386 -9.20 8.31 -3.39
N TYR A 387 -8.27 7.41 -3.74
CA TYR A 387 -8.30 6.03 -3.24
C TYR A 387 -7.69 5.88 -1.83
N ALA A 388 -6.85 6.82 -1.37
CA ALA A 388 -6.29 6.79 -0.03
C ALA A 388 -7.23 7.36 1.04
N ALA A 389 -8.53 7.32 0.78
CA ALA A 389 -9.57 7.60 1.78
C ALA A 389 -9.44 6.66 2.98
N ILE A 390 -9.81 7.15 4.17
CA ILE A 390 -9.58 6.44 5.44
C ILE A 390 -10.89 6.08 6.14
N PRO A 391 -10.88 5.06 7.02
CA PRO A 391 -12.06 4.71 7.80
C PRO A 391 -12.63 5.90 8.57
N SER A 392 -13.97 6.03 8.59
CA SER A 392 -14.68 7.07 9.36
C SER A 392 -14.23 7.15 10.82
N GLU A 393 -13.93 6.01 11.43
CA GLU A 393 -13.44 5.93 12.80
C GLU A 393 -12.06 6.59 12.99
N SER A 394 -11.17 6.51 12.00
CA SER A 394 -9.88 7.20 12.03
C SER A 394 -10.04 8.71 12.01
N ILE A 395 -11.01 9.23 11.24
CA ILE A 395 -11.35 10.66 11.27
C ILE A 395 -11.92 11.07 12.63
N ARG A 396 -12.83 10.28 13.24
CA ARG A 396 -13.37 10.58 14.57
C ARG A 396 -12.28 10.68 15.63
N ARG A 397 -11.32 9.75 15.62
CA ARG A 397 -10.18 9.78 16.54
C ARG A 397 -9.27 10.99 16.31
N LEU A 398 -9.04 11.35 15.05
CA LEU A 398 -8.29 12.56 14.70
C LEU A 398 -8.95 13.83 15.24
N LEU A 399 -10.28 13.95 15.08
CA LEU A 399 -11.05 15.07 15.60
C LEU A 399 -11.06 15.11 17.14
N ALA A 400 -11.14 13.93 17.80
CA ALA A 400 -11.03 13.83 19.26
C ALA A 400 -9.67 14.33 19.78
N LEU A 401 -8.58 14.02 19.10
CA LEU A 401 -7.25 14.57 19.46
C LEU A 401 -7.18 16.08 19.22
N ARG A 402 -7.87 16.60 18.20
CA ARG A 402 -7.96 18.04 17.96
C ARG A 402 -8.75 18.75 19.08
N GLU A 403 -9.90 18.21 19.48
CA GLU A 403 -10.70 18.73 20.59
C GLU A 403 -9.91 18.72 21.92
N ALA A 404 -9.09 17.69 22.15
CA ALA A 404 -8.21 17.61 23.32
C ALA A 404 -7.00 18.55 23.24
N GLY A 405 -6.81 19.31 22.17
CA GLY A 405 -5.71 20.25 21.97
C GLY A 405 -4.34 19.59 21.75
N ILE A 406 -4.31 18.31 21.34
CA ILE A 406 -3.08 17.52 21.20
C ILE A 406 -2.53 17.60 19.79
N ILE A 407 -3.37 17.56 18.75
CA ILE A 407 -2.94 17.44 17.36
C ILE A 407 -3.12 18.75 16.58
N HIS A 408 -2.13 19.06 15.76
CA HIS A 408 -2.08 20.22 14.88
C HIS A 408 -1.65 19.83 13.49
N ILE A 409 -2.02 20.64 12.49
CA ILE A 409 -1.59 20.49 11.11
C ILE A 409 -0.71 21.67 10.71
N LEU A 410 0.38 21.37 9.99
CA LEU A 410 1.29 22.37 9.45
C LEU A 410 1.47 22.17 7.95
N ALA A 411 1.15 23.19 7.15
CA ALA A 411 1.49 23.26 5.75
C ALA A 411 2.88 23.86 5.59
N LEU A 412 3.83 23.09 5.06
CA LEU A 412 5.24 23.50 4.92
C LEU A 412 5.52 24.28 3.63
N GLY A 413 4.65 24.17 2.61
CA GLY A 413 4.96 24.64 1.27
C GLY A 413 5.92 23.71 0.52
N GLU A 414 6.51 24.24 -0.57
CA GLU A 414 7.45 23.47 -1.39
C GLU A 414 8.89 23.60 -0.87
N ASP A 415 9.24 24.75 -0.29
CA ASP A 415 10.60 25.11 0.13
C ASP A 415 10.71 25.07 1.66
N TYR A 416 11.33 24.02 2.16
CA TYR A 416 11.69 23.90 3.58
C TYR A 416 13.02 23.16 3.73
N GLU A 417 13.76 23.47 4.78
CA GLU A 417 14.98 22.77 5.20
C GLU A 417 14.71 21.97 6.46
N MET A 418 15.30 20.79 6.55
CA MET A 418 15.22 19.94 7.73
C MET A 418 16.63 19.62 8.23
N GLU A 419 16.89 19.96 9.47
CA GLU A 419 18.12 19.65 10.20
C GLU A 419 17.79 18.68 11.34
N ASN A 420 18.34 17.47 11.28
CA ASN A 420 18.22 16.49 12.35
C ASN A 420 19.54 16.42 13.14
N ASN A 421 19.46 16.54 14.46
CA ASN A 421 20.60 16.37 15.36
C ASN A 421 20.23 15.42 16.52
N GLU A 422 21.20 15.08 17.35
CA GLU A 422 21.03 14.08 18.43
C GLU A 422 19.91 14.41 19.43
N THR A 423 19.48 15.66 19.54
CA THR A 423 18.54 16.12 20.57
C THR A 423 17.18 16.52 20.01
N ARG A 424 17.08 16.91 18.76
CA ARG A 424 15.84 17.41 18.14
C ARG A 424 15.94 17.51 16.63
N THR A 425 14.79 17.65 15.99
CA THR A 425 14.68 17.99 14.55
C THR A 425 14.18 19.43 14.42
N ILE A 426 14.84 20.21 13.55
CA ILE A 426 14.47 21.60 13.26
C ILE A 426 14.03 21.67 11.80
N LEU A 427 12.84 22.23 11.59
CA LEU A 427 12.31 22.55 10.25
C LEU A 427 12.29 24.05 10.07
N LYS A 428 12.88 24.52 8.97
CA LYS A 428 12.91 25.94 8.57
C LYS A 428 12.12 26.12 7.30
N THR A 429 11.15 27.00 7.32
CA THR A 429 10.47 27.54 6.14
C THR A 429 10.97 28.97 5.88
N ALA A 430 10.52 29.61 4.80
CA ALA A 430 10.90 30.99 4.52
C ALA A 430 10.61 31.96 5.68
N ASP A 431 9.51 31.72 6.40
CA ASP A 431 8.99 32.66 7.40
C ASP A 431 9.16 32.18 8.86
N ASN A 432 9.33 30.87 9.09
CA ASN A 432 9.27 30.27 10.43
C ASN A 432 10.30 29.17 10.63
N SER A 433 10.60 28.92 11.92
CA SER A 433 11.41 27.77 12.34
C SER A 433 10.64 26.99 13.42
N TYR A 434 10.55 25.68 13.25
CA TYR A 434 9.84 24.76 14.13
C TYR A 434 10.84 23.77 14.72
N SER A 435 10.68 23.45 15.99
CA SER A 435 11.57 22.51 16.70
C SER A 435 10.75 21.39 17.31
N PHE A 436 11.17 20.15 17.08
CA PHE A 436 10.51 18.94 17.57
C PHE A 436 11.48 18.12 18.40
N ASP A 437 11.05 17.70 19.58
CA ASP A 437 11.85 16.86 20.48
C ASP A 437 11.92 15.41 19.98
N VAL A 438 10.85 14.95 19.34
CA VAL A 438 10.78 13.68 18.61
C VAL A 438 10.24 13.94 17.21
N PHE A 439 10.83 13.28 16.23
CA PHE A 439 10.42 13.41 14.83
C PHE A 439 10.23 12.04 14.17
N ILE A 440 9.13 11.88 13.43
CA ILE A 440 8.76 10.65 12.75
C ILE A 440 8.58 10.94 11.26
N ASP A 441 9.34 10.27 10.40
CA ASP A 441 9.18 10.39 8.95
C ASP A 441 8.12 9.39 8.46
N ALA A 442 6.91 9.87 8.21
CA ALA A 442 5.77 9.06 7.78
C ALA A 442 5.36 9.31 6.31
N ARG A 443 6.33 9.64 5.44
CA ARG A 443 6.07 9.96 4.02
C ARG A 443 5.68 8.76 3.15
N GLY A 444 5.67 7.57 3.69
CA GLY A 444 5.28 6.34 2.99
C GLY A 444 6.39 5.74 2.11
N GLN A 445 6.08 4.62 1.50
CA GLN A 445 7.00 3.90 0.62
C GLN A 445 7.26 4.70 -0.66
N ARG A 446 8.53 4.88 -0.99
CA ARG A 446 8.97 5.43 -2.29
C ARG A 446 9.34 4.31 -3.26
N PRO A 447 9.24 4.54 -4.59
CA PRO A 447 9.76 3.60 -5.57
C PRO A 447 11.25 3.33 -5.36
N LEU A 448 11.65 2.06 -5.33
CA LEU A 448 13.03 1.62 -5.17
C LEU A 448 13.66 1.22 -6.51
N LYS A 449 15.00 1.31 -6.59
CA LYS A 449 15.78 1.02 -7.79
C LYS A 449 16.56 -0.31 -7.63
N VAL A 450 17.22 -0.76 -8.69
CA VAL A 450 18.10 -1.95 -8.68
C VAL A 450 19.15 -1.87 -7.57
N LYS A 451 19.74 -0.71 -7.31
CA LYS A 451 20.74 -0.52 -6.25
C LYS A 451 20.21 -0.79 -4.84
N ASP A 452 18.90 -0.70 -4.64
CA ASP A 452 18.23 -0.85 -3.35
C ASP A 452 17.77 -2.31 -3.11
N ILE A 453 18.05 -3.24 -4.04
CA ILE A 453 17.69 -4.66 -3.90
C ILE A 453 18.54 -5.26 -2.76
N PRO A 454 17.88 -5.90 -1.75
CA PRO A 454 18.55 -6.37 -0.55
C PRO A 454 19.38 -7.66 -0.75
N PHE A 455 19.34 -8.24 -1.96
CA PHE A 455 20.07 -9.46 -2.33
C PHE A 455 21.30 -9.11 -3.15
N PRO A 456 22.53 -9.13 -2.56
CA PRO A 456 23.75 -8.67 -3.24
C PRO A 456 24.02 -9.37 -4.58
N GLY A 457 23.86 -10.70 -4.63
CA GLY A 457 24.09 -11.48 -5.85
C GLY A 457 23.11 -11.14 -6.98
N LEU A 458 21.81 -11.04 -6.67
CA LEU A 458 20.81 -10.61 -7.65
C LEU A 458 21.05 -9.16 -8.09
N ARG A 459 21.32 -8.27 -7.14
CA ARG A 459 21.60 -6.85 -7.42
C ARG A 459 22.78 -6.69 -8.38
N GLU A 460 23.89 -7.39 -8.13
CA GLU A 460 25.08 -7.38 -9.01
C GLU A 460 24.74 -7.89 -10.42
N GLN A 461 23.91 -8.94 -10.52
CA GLN A 461 23.50 -9.47 -11.81
C GLN A 461 22.62 -8.48 -12.59
N LEU A 462 21.68 -7.82 -11.94
CA LEU A 462 20.82 -6.82 -12.56
C LEU A 462 21.58 -5.53 -12.94
N GLN A 463 22.55 -5.10 -12.13
CA GLN A 463 23.39 -3.93 -12.44
C GLN A 463 24.19 -4.06 -13.74
N LYS A 464 24.46 -5.29 -14.20
CA LYS A 464 25.14 -5.53 -15.49
C LYS A 464 24.37 -5.04 -16.71
N THR A 465 23.07 -4.86 -16.59
CA THR A 465 22.24 -4.29 -17.67
C THR A 465 22.44 -2.79 -17.86
N GLY A 466 22.91 -2.08 -16.83
CA GLY A 466 22.98 -0.63 -16.78
C GLY A 466 21.64 0.06 -16.47
N GLU A 467 20.56 -0.70 -16.33
CA GLU A 467 19.23 -0.16 -16.00
C GLU A 467 19.10 0.14 -14.51
N GLU A 468 18.48 1.27 -14.17
CA GLU A 468 18.23 1.65 -12.79
C GLU A 468 16.97 0.97 -12.20
N ILE A 469 16.00 0.64 -13.06
CA ILE A 469 14.72 0.03 -12.68
C ILE A 469 14.72 -1.42 -13.17
N PRO A 470 14.30 -2.39 -12.34
CA PRO A 470 14.19 -3.78 -12.79
C PRO A 470 13.20 -3.90 -13.97
N ASP A 471 13.61 -4.57 -15.03
CA ASP A 471 12.75 -4.88 -16.17
C ASP A 471 11.82 -6.05 -15.78
N VAL A 472 10.60 -5.73 -15.37
CA VAL A 472 9.57 -6.68 -14.93
C VAL A 472 8.46 -6.74 -15.97
N GLY A 473 8.21 -7.93 -16.51
CA GLY A 473 7.14 -8.16 -17.48
C GLY A 473 5.74 -8.06 -16.90
N GLU A 474 4.74 -8.18 -17.76
CA GLU A 474 3.31 -8.19 -17.35
C GLU A 474 2.98 -9.36 -16.40
N ASP A 475 3.70 -10.48 -16.55
CA ASP A 475 3.60 -11.66 -15.70
C ASP A 475 4.44 -11.59 -14.43
N TYR A 476 4.95 -10.41 -14.10
CA TYR A 476 5.83 -10.14 -12.95
C TYR A 476 7.13 -10.95 -12.94
N THR A 477 7.58 -11.49 -14.06
CA THR A 477 8.91 -12.11 -14.16
C THR A 477 9.96 -11.10 -14.63
N LEU A 478 11.19 -11.22 -14.09
CA LEU A 478 12.33 -10.42 -14.57
C LEU A 478 12.66 -10.82 -16.01
N GLN A 479 12.83 -9.81 -16.88
CA GLN A 479 13.08 -9.99 -18.32
C GLN A 479 14.55 -9.83 -18.69
N GLN A 480 15.29 -9.04 -17.94
CA GLN A 480 16.71 -8.76 -18.17
C GLN A 480 17.51 -8.90 -16.85
N PRO A 481 18.79 -9.31 -16.94
CA PRO A 481 19.48 -9.88 -18.09
C PRO A 481 18.95 -11.27 -18.49
N GLU A 482 19.36 -11.80 -19.64
CA GLU A 482 18.80 -13.05 -20.18
C GLU A 482 18.92 -14.25 -19.22
N GLU A 483 19.99 -14.32 -18.42
CA GLU A 483 20.19 -15.38 -17.43
C GLU A 483 19.16 -15.39 -16.29
N VAL A 484 18.51 -14.25 -15.97
CA VAL A 484 17.48 -14.19 -14.92
C VAL A 484 16.07 -14.44 -15.48
N ARG A 485 15.89 -14.35 -16.80
CA ARG A 485 14.59 -14.49 -17.44
C ARG A 485 13.94 -15.83 -17.11
N GLY A 486 12.71 -15.79 -16.58
CA GLY A 486 11.94 -16.97 -16.20
C GLY A 486 12.50 -17.71 -14.97
N ARG A 487 13.43 -17.10 -14.24
CA ARG A 487 14.01 -17.65 -13.01
C ARG A 487 13.63 -16.89 -11.75
N VAL A 488 13.20 -15.64 -11.91
CA VAL A 488 12.76 -14.80 -10.80
C VAL A 488 11.43 -14.18 -11.16
N ALA A 489 10.42 -14.45 -10.34
CA ALA A 489 9.17 -13.70 -10.30
C ALA A 489 9.28 -12.62 -9.23
N PHE A 490 9.00 -11.37 -9.59
CA PHE A 490 9.34 -10.20 -8.78
C PHE A 490 8.07 -9.46 -8.36
N GLY A 491 7.47 -9.89 -7.25
CA GLY A 491 6.24 -9.34 -6.68
C GLY A 491 6.44 -8.33 -5.54
N ALA A 492 7.68 -7.84 -5.32
CA ALA A 492 7.98 -6.87 -4.28
C ALA A 492 7.55 -5.46 -4.69
N LEU A 493 6.51 -4.93 -4.03
CA LEU A 493 5.79 -3.71 -4.42
C LEU A 493 6.69 -2.48 -4.66
N PRO A 494 7.70 -2.15 -3.81
CA PRO A 494 8.47 -0.92 -3.98
C PRO A 494 9.17 -0.78 -5.34
N TRP A 495 9.59 -1.89 -5.93
CA TRP A 495 10.25 -1.87 -7.25
C TRP A 495 9.27 -1.84 -8.41
N LEU A 496 8.02 -2.22 -8.19
CA LEU A 496 6.95 -2.18 -9.19
C LEU A 496 6.35 -0.77 -9.34
N MET A 497 6.46 0.06 -8.32
CA MET A 497 5.82 1.39 -8.26
C MET A 497 6.27 2.36 -9.35
N HIS A 498 7.42 2.15 -9.99
CA HIS A 498 7.86 2.97 -11.12
C HIS A 498 6.92 2.88 -12.31
N ASN A 499 6.54 1.67 -12.67
CA ASN A 499 5.68 1.39 -13.82
C ASN A 499 4.22 1.18 -13.43
N ARG A 500 3.96 0.89 -12.15
CA ARG A 500 2.64 0.62 -11.58
C ARG A 500 2.47 1.44 -10.30
N PRO A 501 2.25 2.76 -10.42
CA PRO A 501 2.31 3.70 -9.28
C PRO A 501 1.23 3.46 -8.22
N PHE A 502 0.16 2.73 -8.57
CA PHE A 502 -0.96 2.41 -7.68
C PHE A 502 -0.95 0.96 -7.18
N VAL A 503 0.13 0.23 -7.43
CA VAL A 503 0.31 -1.17 -7.02
C VAL A 503 0.46 -1.27 -5.50
N GLN A 504 -0.66 -1.15 -4.79
CA GLN A 504 -0.71 -1.18 -3.34
C GLN A 504 -1.93 -1.98 -2.86
N GLY A 505 -1.85 -2.45 -1.61
CA GLY A 505 -2.97 -3.13 -0.96
C GLY A 505 -3.14 -4.60 -1.34
N LEU A 506 -4.16 -5.21 -0.75
CA LEU A 506 -4.38 -6.66 -0.82
C LEU A 506 -4.89 -7.12 -2.19
N THR A 507 -5.66 -6.29 -2.87
CA THR A 507 -6.14 -6.59 -4.23
C THR A 507 -4.96 -6.75 -5.18
N ALA A 508 -4.03 -5.79 -5.16
CA ALA A 508 -2.79 -5.88 -5.95
C ALA A 508 -1.95 -7.12 -5.57
N CYS A 509 -1.85 -7.47 -4.28
CA CYS A 509 -1.15 -8.68 -3.86
C CYS A 509 -1.77 -9.96 -4.45
N ALA A 510 -3.09 -10.01 -4.55
CA ALA A 510 -3.81 -11.14 -5.14
C ALA A 510 -3.58 -11.24 -6.66
N ASP A 511 -3.71 -10.12 -7.38
CA ASP A 511 -3.49 -10.05 -8.83
C ASP A 511 -2.04 -10.43 -9.20
N ILE A 512 -1.07 -9.89 -8.45
CA ILE A 512 0.36 -10.25 -8.61
C ILE A 512 0.57 -11.74 -8.37
N GLY A 513 0.00 -12.28 -7.28
CA GLY A 513 0.13 -13.69 -6.93
C GLY A 513 -0.45 -14.61 -8.01
N GLU A 514 -1.59 -14.26 -8.58
CA GLU A 514 -2.22 -15.02 -9.67
C GLU A 514 -1.38 -14.95 -10.94
N ALA A 515 -0.94 -13.77 -11.37
CA ALA A 515 -0.12 -13.59 -12.56
C ALA A 515 1.21 -14.35 -12.47
N MET A 516 1.91 -14.25 -11.32
CA MET A 516 3.15 -15.00 -11.09
C MET A 516 2.91 -16.52 -11.12
N ALA A 517 1.84 -17.01 -10.49
CA ALA A 517 1.52 -18.44 -10.49
C ALA A 517 1.24 -18.96 -11.91
N GLN A 518 0.53 -18.19 -12.73
CA GLN A 518 0.29 -18.54 -14.13
C GLN A 518 1.60 -18.59 -14.94
N ALA A 519 2.50 -17.63 -14.75
CA ALA A 519 3.81 -17.60 -15.41
C ALA A 519 4.70 -18.80 -15.01
N ILE A 520 4.69 -19.17 -13.72
CA ILE A 520 5.46 -20.29 -13.20
C ILE A 520 5.05 -21.63 -13.83
N VAL A 521 3.78 -21.83 -14.09
CA VAL A 521 3.23 -23.09 -14.59
C VAL A 521 3.24 -23.17 -16.13
N LYS A 522 3.16 -22.04 -16.84
CA LYS A 522 3.26 -22.03 -18.30
C LYS A 522 4.62 -22.59 -18.74
N PRO A 523 4.69 -23.54 -19.70
CA PRO A 523 5.96 -23.94 -20.28
C PRO A 523 6.62 -22.71 -20.91
N ALA A 524 7.92 -22.51 -20.66
CA ALA A 524 8.69 -21.44 -21.28
C ALA A 524 8.45 -21.46 -22.80
N SER A 525 7.70 -20.51 -23.31
CA SER A 525 7.48 -20.40 -24.76
C SER A 525 8.86 -20.11 -25.38
N ARG A 526 9.35 -21.05 -26.20
CA ARG A 526 10.52 -20.81 -27.04
C ARG A 526 10.30 -19.47 -27.75
N ALA A 527 11.15 -18.51 -27.47
CA ALA A 527 11.15 -17.21 -28.14
C ALA A 527 10.99 -17.44 -29.64
N ARG A 528 9.88 -16.95 -30.22
CA ARG A 528 9.75 -16.89 -31.68
C ARG A 528 10.88 -15.97 -32.14
N ARG A 529 11.95 -16.58 -32.72
CA ARG A 529 12.92 -15.83 -33.51
C ARG A 529 12.12 -15.03 -34.54
N ARG A 530 12.09 -13.71 -34.39
CA ARG A 530 11.78 -12.82 -35.50
C ARG A 530 12.85 -13.09 -36.54
N LEU A 531 12.49 -13.88 -37.57
CA LEU A 531 13.25 -13.92 -38.79
C LEU A 531 13.20 -12.51 -39.38
N SER A 532 14.33 -11.82 -39.31
CA SER A 532 14.58 -10.68 -40.18
C SER A 532 14.49 -11.18 -41.60
N VAL A 533 13.48 -10.77 -42.32
CA VAL A 533 13.47 -10.85 -43.77
C VAL A 533 14.19 -9.60 -44.25
N ASP A 534 15.28 -9.84 -44.96
CA ASP A 534 16.07 -8.84 -45.69
C ASP A 534 15.24 -7.97 -46.63
#